data_c7d5ac13af34bc464c44294b9461cd71
#
_entry.id   c7d5ac13af34bc464c44294b9461cd71
#
_cell.length_a   1.000
_cell.length_b   1.000
_cell.length_c   1.000
_cell.angle_alpha   90.00
_cell.angle_beta   90.00
_cell.angle_gamma   90.00
#
_symmetry.space_group_name_H-M   'P 1'
#
loop_
_entity.id
_entity.type
_entity.pdbx_description
1 polymer ?
#
loop_
_entity_poly.entity_id
_entity_poly.type
_entity_poly.pdbx_seq_one_letter_code
_entity_poly.pdbx_strand_id
1 'polypeptide(L)'
;MKYIRLAAAFTAVLMLCSCGTNENNIGQEDTVAETTVSKIAETETVTTVTTTSETTAVTEEETSETTETASETDVEDEMSLVMQQYIEIAEKIDPLFAEICEKRDYPVVHILTYNGEKIDSKEIYNDTVIDVFNCDEEYRLTAEGGVKVRGNSSAKDSVLPYRIKFKEKQNMLGLHDGKEYKSWVLLKSNWNLVPDFMALSLAKEIFDGEYYSSDCTYVNLYINGEFEGIYLLCEHTQAAEDRVDVYEPKEDELHTDIGYLIEMDNYAGEDPNEPFFELDYNGMEYTDMLGEKRKVEMDGYTIKSDTFSDEQRKLIEKYYKGVFEICFEGIENKKPMMFDENYNVVSAEGVYTTPQEAIEAVVDTNSLANMLILEELVHNYDVGAGSFFMAVDFSEKSKYERLTFLAPWDFNWAYNDSASGAYYAGTFQKPVHDGYERSNIWLIMFMNADWFQDIVKDKWAELQADDSLNKVVAEVCEVAVSLEHDLGEEESWRINSAGDIADFVSGRIKWLDTVWGKNSAE
;
A
#
# COMPACT_ATOMS: atom_id res chain seq x y z
N MET A 1 -31.22 4.86 -5.30
CA MET A 1 -31.73 6.16 -5.81
C MET A 1 -32.19 7.12 -4.71
N LYS A 2 -31.55 7.15 -3.53
CA LYS A 2 -31.83 8.12 -2.45
C LYS A 2 -30.65 9.04 -2.14
N TYR A 3 -29.48 8.79 -2.70
CA TYR A 3 -28.23 9.57 -2.46
C TYR A 3 -27.90 10.63 -3.51
N ILE A 4 -28.77 10.91 -4.51
CA ILE A 4 -28.52 11.90 -5.56
C ILE A 4 -29.34 13.22 -5.39
N ARG A 5 -29.87 13.53 -4.22
CA ARG A 5 -30.62 14.79 -4.03
C ARG A 5 -30.32 15.52 -2.73
N LEU A 6 -29.04 15.81 -2.45
CA LEU A 6 -28.67 16.78 -1.38
C LEU A 6 -27.51 17.71 -1.74
N ALA A 7 -27.26 17.94 -2.99
CA ALA A 7 -26.21 18.84 -3.49
C ALA A 7 -26.74 20.23 -3.85
N ALA A 8 -27.56 20.86 -3.03
CA ALA A 8 -28.00 22.23 -3.30
C ALA A 8 -28.54 22.96 -2.08
N ALA A 9 -27.80 23.08 -0.98
CA ALA A 9 -28.09 24.06 0.07
C ALA A 9 -27.02 24.10 1.18
N PHE A 10 -25.79 24.50 0.93
CA PHE A 10 -24.91 24.93 2.02
C PHE A 10 -23.76 25.80 1.48
N THR A 11 -24.09 27.04 1.10
CA THR A 11 -23.12 28.11 0.86
C THR A 11 -23.17 29.16 1.98
N ALA A 12 -23.28 28.75 3.23
CA ALA A 12 -23.48 29.71 4.33
C ALA A 12 -22.98 29.26 5.71
N VAL A 13 -21.89 28.49 5.84
CA VAL A 13 -21.34 28.17 7.19
C VAL A 13 -19.83 28.43 7.33
N LEU A 14 -19.17 29.00 6.36
CA LEU A 14 -17.72 29.32 6.41
C LEU A 14 -17.38 30.70 7.06
N MET A 15 -18.22 31.22 7.92
CA MET A 15 -17.90 32.47 8.63
C MET A 15 -18.36 32.48 10.10
N LEU A 16 -17.84 31.61 10.94
CA LEU A 16 -17.94 31.81 12.41
C LEU A 16 -17.08 30.80 13.20
N CYS A 17 -15.77 30.82 13.06
CA CYS A 17 -14.87 30.32 14.10
C CYS A 17 -13.54 31.05 14.01
N SER A 18 -13.55 32.31 14.36
CA SER A 18 -12.36 33.08 14.66
C SER A 18 -12.70 33.90 15.90
N CYS A 19 -12.14 33.49 17.02
CA CYS A 19 -11.73 34.31 18.17
C CYS A 19 -11.71 33.47 19.45
N GLY A 20 -10.53 33.29 20.00
CA GLY A 20 -10.37 32.76 21.34
C GLY A 20 -8.92 32.57 21.74
N THR A 21 -8.17 33.67 21.77
CA THR A 21 -6.86 33.75 22.47
C THR A 21 -7.08 33.57 23.97
N ASN A 22 -6.35 32.67 24.60
CA ASN A 22 -6.01 32.79 26.00
C ASN A 22 -4.60 32.28 26.28
N GLU A 23 -3.74 33.24 26.55
CA GLU A 23 -2.44 33.04 27.20
C GLU A 23 -2.66 32.55 28.64
N ASN A 24 -1.91 31.54 29.03
CA ASN A 24 -1.44 31.44 30.41
C ASN A 24 -0.14 30.63 30.47
N ASN A 25 0.93 31.38 30.71
CA ASN A 25 2.19 30.94 31.30
C ASN A 25 1.98 30.19 32.61
N ILE A 26 2.71 29.11 32.83
CA ILE A 26 3.41 28.81 34.09
C ILE A 26 4.52 27.81 33.79
N GLY A 27 5.78 28.19 34.08
CA GLY A 27 6.94 27.32 34.02
C GLY A 27 7.09 26.46 35.28
N GLN A 28 7.92 25.42 35.15
CA GLN A 28 8.97 25.01 36.12
C GLN A 28 9.49 23.62 35.70
N GLU A 29 10.77 23.62 35.37
CA GLU A 29 11.91 23.00 36.07
C GLU A 29 12.05 21.48 36.04
N ASP A 30 13.06 21.09 35.31
CA ASP A 30 14.10 20.07 35.51
C ASP A 30 13.87 18.92 36.49
N THR A 31 14.02 17.71 35.96
CA THR A 31 14.92 16.71 36.61
C THR A 31 15.39 15.67 35.59
N VAL A 32 16.70 15.70 35.35
CA VAL A 32 17.47 14.67 34.62
C VAL A 32 17.58 13.42 35.49
N ALA A 33 17.24 12.27 34.93
CA ALA A 33 17.61 10.98 35.53
C ALA A 33 18.47 10.19 34.54
N GLU A 34 19.75 10.19 34.77
CA GLU A 34 20.71 9.28 34.14
C GLU A 34 20.39 7.84 34.54
N THR A 35 20.17 6.97 33.56
CA THR A 35 20.14 5.54 33.79
C THR A 35 21.34 4.91 33.07
N THR A 36 22.29 4.49 33.85
CA THR A 36 23.49 3.75 33.47
C THR A 36 23.10 2.35 33.02
N VAL A 37 23.40 1.97 31.78
CA VAL A 37 23.26 0.61 31.27
C VAL A 37 24.60 -0.11 31.45
N SER A 38 24.62 -1.10 32.32
CA SER A 38 25.75 -2.02 32.52
C SER A 38 25.73 -3.14 31.48
N LYS A 39 26.82 -3.26 30.73
CA LYS A 39 27.11 -4.42 29.86
C LYS A 39 27.30 -5.67 30.68
N ILE A 40 26.56 -6.73 30.36
CA ILE A 40 26.86 -8.10 30.77
C ILE A 40 27.23 -8.86 29.48
N ALA A 41 28.48 -9.32 29.45
CA ALA A 41 28.98 -10.23 28.43
C ALA A 41 28.70 -11.66 28.87
N GLU A 42 27.94 -12.41 28.11
CA GLU A 42 27.83 -13.86 28.28
C GLU A 42 28.51 -14.60 27.13
N THR A 43 29.35 -15.51 27.50
CA THR A 43 30.16 -16.35 26.63
C THR A 43 29.37 -17.63 26.35
N GLU A 44 28.94 -17.86 25.13
CA GLU A 44 28.32 -19.13 24.75
C GLU A 44 29.36 -20.10 24.17
N THR A 45 29.34 -21.29 24.73
CA THR A 45 30.18 -22.44 24.37
C THR A 45 29.53 -23.20 23.21
N VAL A 46 30.19 -23.25 22.07
CA VAL A 46 29.77 -24.04 20.90
C VAL A 46 30.03 -25.52 21.16
N THR A 47 28.98 -26.33 21.20
CA THR A 47 29.07 -27.79 21.19
C THR A 47 28.78 -28.32 19.80
N THR A 48 29.80 -28.79 19.13
CA THR A 48 29.70 -29.43 17.81
C THR A 48 29.18 -30.85 17.94
N VAL A 49 28.01 -31.14 17.36
CA VAL A 49 27.51 -32.52 17.24
C VAL A 49 27.74 -32.98 15.82
N THR A 50 28.61 -33.95 15.66
CA THR A 50 28.90 -34.62 14.40
C THR A 50 27.89 -35.77 14.22
N THR A 51 27.03 -35.70 13.21
CA THR A 51 26.17 -36.81 12.81
C THR A 51 26.69 -37.47 11.55
N THR A 52 27.10 -38.71 11.66
CA THR A 52 27.53 -39.60 10.59
C THR A 52 26.28 -40.12 9.84
N SER A 53 26.22 -39.92 8.55
CA SER A 53 25.22 -40.52 7.66
C SER A 53 25.69 -41.88 7.15
N GLU A 54 24.97 -42.93 7.46
CA GLU A 54 25.11 -44.24 6.82
C GLU A 54 24.22 -44.31 5.57
N THR A 55 24.85 -44.60 4.44
CA THR A 55 24.23 -44.84 3.14
C THR A 55 23.75 -46.31 3.10
N THR A 56 22.45 -46.52 2.90
CA THR A 56 21.93 -47.84 2.54
C THR A 56 21.32 -47.79 1.14
N ALA A 57 21.95 -48.52 0.23
CA ALA A 57 21.44 -48.78 -1.10
C ALA A 57 20.28 -49.76 -1.05
N VAL A 58 19.19 -49.46 -1.75
CA VAL A 58 18.10 -50.41 -2.05
C VAL A 58 17.85 -50.42 -3.54
N THR A 59 17.86 -51.63 -4.05
CA THR A 59 17.72 -52.15 -5.39
C THR A 59 16.37 -51.80 -6.05
N GLU A 60 16.45 -51.62 -7.38
CA GLU A 60 15.33 -51.55 -8.32
C GLU A 60 14.53 -52.86 -8.38
N GLU A 61 13.22 -52.78 -8.32
CA GLU A 61 12.31 -53.80 -8.85
C GLU A 61 11.26 -53.10 -9.73
N GLU A 62 11.29 -53.48 -11.01
CA GLU A 62 10.28 -53.18 -12.01
C GLU A 62 8.96 -53.85 -11.64
N THR A 63 7.83 -53.09 -11.70
CA THR A 63 6.49 -53.72 -11.84
C THR A 63 5.58 -52.85 -12.71
N SER A 64 5.30 -53.46 -13.82
CA SER A 64 4.24 -53.32 -14.85
C SER A 64 3.10 -52.33 -14.64
N GLU A 65 2.85 -51.62 -15.75
CA GLU A 65 1.63 -50.89 -16.12
C GLU A 65 0.34 -51.64 -15.83
N THR A 66 -0.58 -50.98 -15.13
CA THR A 66 -2.00 -51.19 -15.32
C THR A 66 -2.67 -49.83 -15.47
N THR A 67 -3.09 -49.56 -16.70
CA THR A 67 -3.95 -48.42 -17.05
C THR A 67 -5.31 -48.64 -16.39
N GLU A 68 -5.56 -48.00 -15.26
CA GLU A 68 -6.90 -47.78 -14.76
C GLU A 68 -7.39 -46.42 -15.27
N THR A 69 -8.35 -46.45 -16.17
CA THR A 69 -9.23 -45.35 -16.51
C THR A 69 -9.93 -44.90 -15.24
N ALA A 70 -9.45 -43.80 -14.63
CA ALA A 70 -10.20 -43.12 -13.58
C ALA A 70 -11.46 -42.51 -14.23
N SER A 71 -12.62 -43.07 -13.87
CA SER A 71 -13.91 -42.43 -14.09
C SER A 71 -13.90 -41.08 -13.39
N GLU A 72 -14.31 -40.02 -14.09
CA GLU A 72 -14.76 -38.79 -13.48
C GLU A 72 -15.90 -39.15 -12.49
N THR A 73 -15.54 -39.29 -11.23
CA THR A 73 -16.51 -39.25 -10.15
C THR A 73 -16.72 -37.76 -9.86
N ASP A 74 -17.96 -37.31 -10.06
CA ASP A 74 -18.48 -36.06 -9.50
C ASP A 74 -18.05 -36.02 -8.02
N VAL A 75 -17.05 -35.20 -7.70
CA VAL A 75 -16.75 -34.82 -6.33
C VAL A 75 -17.90 -33.89 -5.97
N GLU A 76 -18.94 -34.40 -5.31
CA GLU A 76 -19.86 -33.52 -4.58
C GLU A 76 -18.99 -32.68 -3.63
N ASP A 77 -18.94 -31.39 -3.88
CA ASP A 77 -18.20 -30.43 -3.07
C ASP A 77 -18.81 -30.45 -1.65
N GLU A 78 -18.19 -31.17 -0.75
CA GLU A 78 -18.69 -31.36 0.61
C GLU A 78 -18.64 -29.99 1.31
N MET A 79 -19.83 -29.47 1.65
CA MET A 79 -19.97 -28.16 2.31
C MET A 79 -19.03 -28.04 3.52
N SER A 80 -18.30 -26.92 3.63
CA SER A 80 -17.37 -26.72 4.71
C SER A 80 -18.02 -26.73 6.10
N LEU A 81 -17.25 -27.07 7.13
CA LEU A 81 -17.76 -27.13 8.51
C LEU A 81 -18.24 -25.75 8.99
N VAL A 82 -17.59 -24.68 8.58
CA VAL A 82 -18.00 -23.31 8.97
C VAL A 82 -19.33 -22.92 8.29
N MET A 83 -19.57 -23.32 7.04
CA MET A 83 -20.83 -23.08 6.36
C MET A 83 -21.96 -23.95 6.93
N GLN A 84 -21.69 -25.20 7.31
CA GLN A 84 -22.65 -26.03 8.02
C GLN A 84 -23.08 -25.39 9.34
N GLN A 85 -22.10 -24.92 10.13
CA GLN A 85 -22.36 -24.18 11.37
C GLN A 85 -23.19 -22.92 11.11
N TYR A 86 -22.86 -22.15 10.06
CA TYR A 86 -23.59 -20.93 9.69
C TYR A 86 -25.07 -21.22 9.45
N ILE A 87 -25.37 -22.25 8.66
CA ILE A 87 -26.77 -22.68 8.36
C ILE A 87 -27.51 -23.11 9.63
N GLU A 88 -26.85 -23.82 10.55
CA GLU A 88 -27.45 -24.25 11.82
C GLU A 88 -27.85 -23.09 12.73
N ILE A 89 -27.17 -21.95 12.62
CA ILE A 89 -27.44 -20.77 13.45
C ILE A 89 -28.16 -19.64 12.70
N ALA A 90 -28.55 -19.85 11.43
CA ALA A 90 -29.16 -18.80 10.59
C ALA A 90 -30.39 -18.15 11.25
N GLU A 91 -31.25 -18.92 11.92
CA GLU A 91 -32.42 -18.38 12.65
C GLU A 91 -32.05 -17.39 13.79
N LYS A 92 -30.80 -17.42 14.25
CA LYS A 92 -30.28 -16.48 15.28
C LYS A 92 -29.54 -15.31 14.66
N ILE A 93 -28.95 -15.50 13.47
CA ILE A 93 -28.21 -14.47 12.73
C ILE A 93 -29.17 -13.42 12.18
N ASP A 94 -30.28 -13.80 11.58
CA ASP A 94 -31.24 -12.87 10.97
C ASP A 94 -31.75 -11.79 11.96
N PRO A 95 -32.18 -12.12 13.20
CA PRO A 95 -32.55 -11.10 14.18
C PRO A 95 -31.39 -10.21 14.59
N LEU A 96 -30.15 -10.74 14.70
CA LEU A 96 -28.97 -9.97 15.01
C LEU A 96 -28.68 -8.95 13.92
N PHE A 97 -28.73 -9.37 12.63
CA PHE A 97 -28.52 -8.46 11.51
C PHE A 97 -29.54 -7.34 11.45
N ALA A 98 -30.82 -7.66 11.73
CA ALA A 98 -31.87 -6.64 11.83
C ALA A 98 -31.57 -5.62 12.94
N GLU A 99 -31.13 -6.06 14.11
CA GLU A 99 -30.73 -5.18 15.22
C GLU A 99 -29.51 -4.32 14.87
N ILE A 100 -28.54 -4.86 14.17
CA ILE A 100 -27.34 -4.13 13.71
C ILE A 100 -27.76 -3.04 12.71
N CYS A 101 -28.61 -3.36 11.73
CA CYS A 101 -29.10 -2.38 10.75
C CYS A 101 -29.88 -1.22 11.36
N GLU A 102 -30.52 -1.42 12.53
CA GLU A 102 -31.17 -0.33 13.27
C GLU A 102 -30.19 0.61 13.97
N LYS A 103 -28.94 0.17 14.19
CA LYS A 103 -27.92 0.88 14.98
C LYS A 103 -26.81 1.50 14.15
N ARG A 104 -26.66 1.12 12.89
CA ARG A 104 -25.54 1.49 12.03
C ARG A 104 -26.00 2.13 10.74
N ASP A 105 -25.33 3.20 10.35
CA ASP A 105 -25.60 3.89 9.08
C ASP A 105 -24.72 3.34 7.94
N TYR A 106 -23.49 2.93 8.25
CA TYR A 106 -22.53 2.41 7.28
C TYR A 106 -22.71 0.90 7.03
N PRO A 107 -22.25 0.41 5.87
CA PRO A 107 -22.24 -1.02 5.56
C PRO A 107 -21.57 -1.85 6.66
N VAL A 108 -22.03 -3.07 6.79
CA VAL A 108 -21.51 -4.01 7.79
C VAL A 108 -20.81 -5.17 7.09
N VAL A 109 -19.62 -5.48 7.56
CA VAL A 109 -18.91 -6.75 7.29
C VAL A 109 -18.96 -7.56 8.57
N HIS A 110 -19.64 -8.72 8.52
CA HIS A 110 -19.71 -9.66 9.63
C HIS A 110 -18.89 -10.90 9.27
N ILE A 111 -18.01 -11.31 10.15
CA ILE A 111 -17.14 -12.48 10.00
C ILE A 111 -17.52 -13.50 11.06
N LEU A 112 -17.99 -14.66 10.63
CA LEU A 112 -18.24 -15.79 11.51
C LEU A 112 -17.10 -16.80 11.34
N THR A 113 -16.36 -17.07 12.43
CA THR A 113 -15.33 -18.11 12.47
C THR A 113 -15.90 -19.45 12.91
N TYR A 114 -15.27 -20.56 12.53
CA TYR A 114 -15.67 -21.86 13.01
C TYR A 114 -15.52 -21.96 14.54
N ASN A 115 -16.59 -22.37 15.24
CA ASN A 115 -16.64 -22.47 16.71
C ASN A 115 -16.28 -21.19 17.49
N GLY A 116 -16.37 -20.01 16.87
CA GLY A 116 -16.00 -18.76 17.52
C GLY A 116 -14.49 -18.60 17.76
N GLU A 117 -13.65 -19.24 16.94
CA GLU A 117 -12.20 -19.12 17.04
C GLU A 117 -11.74 -17.67 16.86
N LYS A 118 -10.70 -17.28 17.58
CA LYS A 118 -10.12 -15.95 17.44
C LYS A 118 -9.24 -15.86 16.19
N ILE A 119 -9.28 -14.71 15.56
CA ILE A 119 -8.39 -14.37 14.44
C ILE A 119 -7.20 -13.61 15.03
N ASP A 120 -6.10 -14.30 15.33
CA ASP A 120 -4.90 -13.74 15.97
C ASP A 120 -3.57 -14.12 15.30
N SER A 121 -3.63 -14.91 14.22
CA SER A 121 -2.43 -15.34 13.48
C SER A 121 -2.23 -14.50 12.21
N LYS A 122 -0.96 -14.16 11.93
CA LYS A 122 -0.51 -13.61 10.64
C LYS A 122 -0.33 -14.69 9.56
N GLU A 123 -0.07 -15.93 9.98
CA GLU A 123 0.32 -17.02 9.09
C GLU A 123 -0.87 -17.87 8.67
N ILE A 124 -1.81 -18.06 9.58
CA ILE A 124 -2.92 -19.01 9.42
C ILE A 124 -4.22 -18.26 9.16
N TYR A 125 -4.89 -18.62 8.07
CA TYR A 125 -6.26 -18.19 7.81
C TYR A 125 -7.23 -19.02 8.65
N ASN A 126 -8.10 -18.36 9.41
CA ASN A 126 -9.27 -19.00 10.01
C ASN A 126 -10.34 -19.19 8.94
N ASP A 127 -10.94 -20.38 8.86
CA ASP A 127 -12.10 -20.61 8.01
C ASP A 127 -13.29 -19.79 8.48
N THR A 128 -13.92 -19.06 7.56
CA THR A 128 -14.96 -18.08 7.89
C THR A 128 -16.09 -18.09 6.87
N VAL A 129 -17.29 -17.69 7.35
CA VAL A 129 -18.35 -17.15 6.50
C VAL A 129 -18.35 -15.63 6.68
N ILE A 130 -18.37 -14.90 5.60
CA ILE A 130 -18.36 -13.45 5.57
C ILE A 130 -19.68 -12.97 4.99
N ASP A 131 -20.41 -12.14 5.77
CA ASP A 131 -21.61 -11.46 5.33
C ASP A 131 -21.30 -9.99 5.09
N VAL A 132 -21.87 -9.42 4.03
CA VAL A 132 -21.93 -7.98 3.79
C VAL A 132 -23.38 -7.58 3.68
N PHE A 133 -23.80 -6.64 4.52
CA PHE A 133 -25.19 -6.19 4.60
C PHE A 133 -25.26 -4.72 5.06
N ASN A 134 -26.45 -4.18 5.28
CA ASN A 134 -26.69 -2.76 5.52
C ASN A 134 -26.16 -1.88 4.38
N CYS A 135 -26.31 -2.35 3.16
CA CYS A 135 -25.89 -1.72 1.90
C CYS A 135 -26.98 -1.91 0.85
N ASP A 136 -26.76 -1.41 -0.36
CA ASP A 136 -27.64 -1.67 -1.49
C ASP A 136 -27.73 -3.16 -1.78
N GLU A 137 -28.89 -3.63 -2.22
CA GLU A 137 -29.19 -5.08 -2.39
C GLU A 137 -28.20 -5.79 -3.31
N GLU A 138 -27.68 -5.10 -4.32
CA GLU A 138 -26.72 -5.64 -5.28
C GLU A 138 -25.34 -5.93 -4.67
N TYR A 139 -25.01 -5.33 -3.51
CA TYR A 139 -23.73 -5.53 -2.81
C TYR A 139 -23.85 -6.46 -1.60
N ARG A 140 -25.06 -6.97 -1.33
CA ARG A 140 -25.23 -7.94 -0.24
C ARG A 140 -24.64 -9.28 -0.65
N LEU A 141 -23.84 -9.85 0.24
CA LEU A 141 -23.27 -11.17 0.01
C LEU A 141 -23.19 -11.98 1.31
N THR A 142 -23.18 -13.31 1.15
CA THR A 142 -22.76 -14.29 2.14
C THR A 142 -21.84 -15.25 1.43
N ALA A 143 -20.57 -15.29 1.80
CA ALA A 143 -19.56 -16.07 1.09
C ALA A 143 -18.55 -16.70 2.05
N GLU A 144 -18.02 -17.85 1.64
CA GLU A 144 -16.95 -18.52 2.36
C GLU A 144 -15.59 -17.91 2.03
N GLY A 145 -14.71 -17.90 3.03
CA GLY A 145 -13.35 -17.44 2.88
C GLY A 145 -12.49 -17.77 4.08
N GLY A 146 -11.30 -17.20 4.08
CA GLY A 146 -10.41 -17.20 5.22
C GLY A 146 -10.09 -15.78 5.64
N VAL A 147 -9.88 -15.58 6.94
CA VAL A 147 -9.44 -14.30 7.49
C VAL A 147 -8.24 -14.51 8.39
N LYS A 148 -7.24 -13.63 8.26
CA LYS A 148 -6.05 -13.61 9.13
C LYS A 148 -5.65 -12.19 9.48
N VAL A 149 -4.84 -12.04 10.52
CA VAL A 149 -4.19 -10.77 10.84
C VAL A 149 -3.20 -10.39 9.72
N ARG A 150 -3.05 -9.10 9.44
CA ARG A 150 -2.07 -8.57 8.48
C ARG A 150 -1.21 -7.46 9.10
N GLY A 151 -0.19 -7.05 8.35
CA GLY A 151 0.71 -5.95 8.71
C GLY A 151 1.95 -6.42 9.49
N ASN A 152 2.95 -5.55 9.60
CA ASN A 152 4.19 -5.83 10.35
C ASN A 152 4.11 -5.23 11.75
N SER A 153 4.26 -3.93 11.89
CA SER A 153 4.11 -3.24 13.17
C SER A 153 2.66 -3.26 13.67
N SER A 154 1.69 -3.00 12.80
CA SER A 154 0.26 -2.95 13.13
C SER A 154 -0.34 -4.28 13.59
N ALA A 155 0.26 -5.41 13.22
CA ALA A 155 -0.15 -6.73 13.73
C ALA A 155 0.15 -6.94 15.22
N LYS A 156 0.88 -6.03 15.86
CA LYS A 156 1.24 -6.05 17.29
C LYS A 156 0.38 -5.09 18.12
N ASP A 157 -0.50 -4.35 17.47
CA ASP A 157 -1.37 -3.37 18.12
C ASP A 157 -2.53 -4.02 18.87
N SER A 158 -3.20 -3.24 19.70
CA SER A 158 -4.40 -3.69 20.41
C SER A 158 -5.62 -3.83 19.50
N VAL A 159 -5.58 -3.17 18.36
CA VAL A 159 -6.59 -3.25 17.30
C VAL A 159 -5.92 -3.83 16.06
N LEU A 160 -6.42 -4.97 15.60
CA LEU A 160 -5.77 -5.74 14.55
C LEU A 160 -6.35 -5.42 13.17
N PRO A 161 -5.52 -5.16 12.16
CA PRO A 161 -5.96 -5.15 10.77
C PRO A 161 -6.07 -6.58 10.24
N TYR A 162 -6.97 -6.80 9.29
CA TYR A 162 -7.25 -8.14 8.77
C TYR A 162 -7.07 -8.22 7.26
N ARG A 163 -6.77 -9.43 6.77
CA ARG A 163 -6.82 -9.81 5.36
C ARG A 163 -7.90 -10.86 5.17
N ILE A 164 -8.83 -10.57 4.26
CA ILE A 164 -9.85 -11.50 3.79
C ILE A 164 -9.32 -12.19 2.52
N LYS A 165 -9.55 -13.50 2.38
CA LYS A 165 -9.33 -14.26 1.15
C LYS A 165 -10.54 -15.16 0.90
N PHE A 166 -11.45 -14.73 0.05
CA PHE A 166 -12.61 -15.50 -0.35
C PHE A 166 -12.22 -16.77 -1.12
N LYS A 167 -13.03 -17.84 -1.03
CA LYS A 167 -12.88 -19.04 -1.87
C LYS A 167 -13.11 -18.69 -3.33
N GLU A 168 -14.18 -17.96 -3.62
CA GLU A 168 -14.50 -17.45 -4.95
C GLU A 168 -14.36 -15.92 -4.98
N LYS A 169 -14.13 -15.34 -6.16
CA LYS A 169 -14.06 -13.89 -6.32
C LYS A 169 -15.38 -13.24 -5.87
N GLN A 170 -15.29 -12.13 -5.15
CA GLN A 170 -16.43 -11.34 -4.66
C GLN A 170 -16.20 -9.87 -4.92
N ASN A 171 -17.27 -9.16 -5.27
CA ASN A 171 -17.28 -7.71 -5.21
C ASN A 171 -17.57 -7.25 -3.78
N MET A 172 -16.86 -6.23 -3.32
CA MET A 172 -17.06 -5.62 -2.01
C MET A 172 -17.57 -4.19 -2.18
N LEU A 173 -18.88 -4.01 -2.01
CA LEU A 173 -19.57 -2.71 -1.94
C LEU A 173 -19.40 -1.81 -3.19
N GLY A 174 -19.21 -2.39 -4.36
CA GLY A 174 -19.05 -1.65 -5.61
C GLY A 174 -17.66 -1.04 -5.80
N LEU A 175 -16.72 -1.31 -4.90
CA LEU A 175 -15.35 -0.83 -5.05
C LEU A 175 -14.74 -1.30 -6.38
N HIS A 176 -13.85 -0.47 -6.94
CA HIS A 176 -13.22 -0.69 -8.23
C HIS A 176 -14.22 -1.01 -9.35
N ASP A 177 -15.23 -0.14 -9.49
CA ASP A 177 -16.29 -0.28 -10.51
C ASP A 177 -17.02 -1.63 -10.48
N GLY A 178 -17.13 -2.25 -9.31
CA GLY A 178 -17.83 -3.51 -9.11
C GLY A 178 -17.03 -4.76 -9.53
N LYS A 179 -15.72 -4.65 -9.68
CA LYS A 179 -14.86 -5.79 -9.99
C LYS A 179 -14.79 -6.80 -8.84
N GLU A 180 -14.57 -8.06 -9.17
CA GLU A 180 -14.57 -9.17 -8.22
C GLU A 180 -13.16 -9.70 -7.96
N TYR A 181 -12.80 -9.82 -6.67
CA TYR A 181 -11.50 -10.33 -6.25
C TYR A 181 -11.62 -11.28 -5.07
N LYS A 182 -10.61 -12.14 -4.90
CA LYS A 182 -10.53 -13.01 -3.71
C LYS A 182 -9.99 -12.27 -2.49
N SER A 183 -9.05 -11.35 -2.67
CA SER A 183 -8.33 -10.69 -1.56
C SER A 183 -8.78 -9.26 -1.32
N TRP A 184 -9.11 -8.97 -0.05
CA TRP A 184 -9.48 -7.65 0.47
C TRP A 184 -8.80 -7.42 1.81
N VAL A 185 -8.65 -6.17 2.22
CA VAL A 185 -8.08 -5.83 3.51
C VAL A 185 -9.00 -4.93 4.33
N LEU A 186 -8.94 -5.10 5.63
CA LEU A 186 -9.63 -4.26 6.62
C LEU A 186 -8.55 -3.56 7.43
N LEU A 187 -8.37 -2.26 7.19
CA LEU A 187 -7.40 -1.44 7.89
C LEU A 187 -8.06 -0.76 9.09
N LYS A 188 -7.33 -0.66 10.17
CA LYS A 188 -7.72 0.13 11.32
C LYS A 188 -6.49 0.69 12.01
N SER A 189 -6.56 1.96 12.38
CA SER A 189 -5.56 2.63 13.20
C SER A 189 -6.07 2.81 14.62
N ASN A 190 -5.20 2.64 15.60
CA ASN A 190 -5.48 2.95 16.99
C ASN A 190 -5.76 4.44 17.24
N TRP A 191 -5.32 5.30 16.33
CA TRP A 191 -5.28 6.75 16.56
C TRP A 191 -6.27 7.54 15.73
N ASN A 192 -6.42 7.18 14.44
CA ASN A 192 -7.16 7.99 13.49
C ASN A 192 -7.68 7.13 12.34
N LEU A 193 -8.86 7.45 11.84
CA LEU A 193 -9.47 6.74 10.71
C LEU A 193 -9.27 7.47 9.37
N VAL A 194 -8.81 8.73 9.39
CA VAL A 194 -8.81 9.61 8.22
C VAL A 194 -7.56 9.53 7.34
N PRO A 195 -6.33 9.31 7.86
CA PRO A 195 -5.09 9.41 7.06
C PRO A 195 -5.09 8.58 5.78
N ASP A 196 -5.30 7.27 5.90
CA ASP A 196 -5.29 6.37 4.73
C ASP A 196 -6.44 6.70 3.77
N PHE A 197 -7.63 6.99 4.31
CA PHE A 197 -8.78 7.33 3.47
C PHE A 197 -8.55 8.62 2.67
N MET A 198 -7.99 9.66 3.29
CA MET A 198 -7.64 10.91 2.60
C MET A 198 -6.60 10.68 1.52
N ALA A 199 -5.52 9.94 1.84
CA ALA A 199 -4.44 9.70 0.89
C ALA A 199 -4.89 8.83 -0.29
N LEU A 200 -5.65 7.76 -0.04
CA LEU A 200 -6.18 6.90 -1.10
C LEU A 200 -7.21 7.62 -1.98
N SER A 201 -8.04 8.50 -1.39
CA SER A 201 -8.96 9.34 -2.16
C SER A 201 -8.22 10.35 -3.05
N LEU A 202 -7.15 10.97 -2.54
CA LEU A 202 -6.27 11.83 -3.35
C LEU A 202 -5.52 11.03 -4.41
N ALA A 203 -5.06 9.82 -4.09
CA ALA A 203 -4.42 8.94 -5.05
C ALA A 203 -5.34 8.61 -6.24
N LYS A 204 -6.60 8.28 -5.96
CA LYS A 204 -7.60 7.99 -7.00
C LYS A 204 -7.76 9.16 -7.98
N GLU A 205 -7.75 10.40 -7.48
CA GLU A 205 -7.82 11.60 -8.30
C GLU A 205 -6.53 11.85 -9.10
N ILE A 206 -5.35 11.74 -8.46
CA ILE A 206 -4.05 12.01 -9.07
C ILE A 206 -3.70 10.97 -10.14
N PHE A 207 -4.05 9.70 -9.92
CA PHE A 207 -3.75 8.61 -10.84
C PHE A 207 -4.80 8.46 -11.94
N ASP A 208 -5.99 9.05 -11.77
CA ASP A 208 -7.10 9.19 -12.76
C ASP A 208 -7.39 7.90 -13.56
N GLY A 209 -7.25 6.73 -12.92
CA GLY A 209 -7.44 5.43 -13.56
C GLY A 209 -6.38 5.04 -14.61
N GLU A 210 -5.38 5.91 -14.87
CA GLU A 210 -4.26 5.60 -15.76
C GLU A 210 -3.33 4.56 -15.11
N TYR A 211 -3.14 4.70 -13.79
CA TYR A 211 -2.35 3.77 -12.98
C TYR A 211 -3.18 3.28 -11.80
N TYR A 212 -2.91 2.05 -11.37
CA TYR A 212 -3.64 1.47 -10.26
C TYR A 212 -3.40 2.22 -8.95
N SER A 213 -4.49 2.55 -8.27
CA SER A 213 -4.54 2.95 -6.87
C SER A 213 -5.68 2.19 -6.18
N SER A 214 -5.52 1.81 -4.91
CA SER A 214 -6.53 1.05 -4.17
C SER A 214 -7.78 1.88 -3.92
N ASP A 215 -8.94 1.35 -4.26
CA ASP A 215 -10.23 1.90 -3.85
C ASP A 215 -10.59 1.45 -2.44
N CYS A 216 -11.36 2.25 -1.69
CA CYS A 216 -11.67 1.96 -0.30
C CYS A 216 -12.97 2.61 0.18
N THR A 217 -13.53 2.06 1.24
CA THR A 217 -14.71 2.60 1.94
C THR A 217 -14.73 2.19 3.40
N TYR A 218 -15.46 2.92 4.25
CA TYR A 218 -15.65 2.52 5.64
C TYR A 218 -16.73 1.46 5.81
N VAL A 219 -16.50 0.55 6.76
CA VAL A 219 -17.43 -0.49 7.15
C VAL A 219 -17.44 -0.66 8.66
N ASN A 220 -18.57 -1.07 9.20
CA ASN A 220 -18.69 -1.59 10.55
C ASN A 220 -18.26 -3.06 10.56
N LEU A 221 -17.23 -3.41 11.33
CA LEU A 221 -16.78 -4.80 11.45
C LEU A 221 -17.39 -5.48 12.66
N TYR A 222 -17.95 -6.65 12.45
CA TYR A 222 -18.38 -7.58 13.48
C TYR A 222 -17.67 -8.92 13.33
N ILE A 223 -17.16 -9.47 14.41
CA ILE A 223 -16.59 -10.83 14.44
C ILE A 223 -17.35 -11.65 15.46
N ASN A 224 -17.93 -12.76 15.02
CA ASN A 224 -18.77 -13.65 15.85
C ASN A 224 -19.89 -12.92 16.61
N GLY A 225 -20.44 -11.88 16.00
CA GLY A 225 -21.51 -11.04 16.57
C GLY A 225 -21.05 -9.92 17.49
N GLU A 226 -19.76 -9.82 17.78
CA GLU A 226 -19.19 -8.73 18.59
C GLU A 226 -18.71 -7.59 17.69
N PHE A 227 -18.98 -6.35 18.09
CA PHE A 227 -18.58 -5.17 17.34
C PHE A 227 -17.10 -4.85 17.55
N GLU A 228 -16.31 -4.89 16.48
CA GLU A 228 -14.88 -4.60 16.50
C GLU A 228 -14.55 -3.13 16.17
N GLY A 229 -15.56 -2.36 15.74
CA GLY A 229 -15.44 -0.95 15.39
C GLY A 229 -15.54 -0.67 13.90
N ILE A 230 -15.21 0.56 13.51
CA ILE A 230 -15.16 0.98 12.11
C ILE A 230 -13.79 0.65 11.54
N TYR A 231 -13.79 0.07 10.34
CA TYR A 231 -12.61 -0.28 9.56
C TYR A 231 -12.67 0.37 8.18
N LEU A 232 -11.51 0.63 7.60
CA LEU A 232 -11.39 0.98 6.20
C LEU A 232 -11.22 -0.32 5.39
N LEU A 233 -12.26 -0.68 4.64
CA LEU A 233 -12.21 -1.77 3.67
C LEU A 233 -11.49 -1.26 2.42
N CYS A 234 -10.40 -1.90 2.05
CA CYS A 234 -9.61 -1.54 0.87
C CYS A 234 -9.37 -2.74 -0.02
N GLU A 235 -9.07 -2.47 -1.27
CA GLU A 235 -8.45 -3.43 -2.13
C GLU A 235 -7.08 -3.83 -1.60
N HIS A 236 -6.66 -5.06 -1.88
CA HIS A 236 -5.33 -5.53 -1.57
C HIS A 236 -4.41 -5.28 -2.76
N THR A 237 -3.32 -4.55 -2.55
CA THR A 237 -2.26 -4.38 -3.56
C THR A 237 -1.68 -5.74 -3.92
N GLN A 238 -1.91 -6.18 -5.14
CA GLN A 238 -1.42 -7.46 -5.68
C GLN A 238 -1.41 -7.44 -7.20
N ALA A 239 -0.57 -8.29 -7.80
CA ALA A 239 -0.70 -8.64 -9.21
C ALA A 239 -2.07 -9.28 -9.44
N ALA A 240 -2.87 -8.74 -10.32
CA ALA A 240 -4.17 -9.26 -10.76
C ALA A 240 -4.72 -8.41 -11.90
N GLU A 241 -5.53 -9.02 -12.77
CA GLU A 241 -6.33 -8.31 -13.77
C GLU A 241 -7.17 -7.21 -13.10
N ASP A 242 -7.19 -6.02 -13.68
CA ASP A 242 -7.86 -4.81 -13.18
C ASP A 242 -7.28 -4.21 -11.86
N ARG A 243 -6.25 -4.79 -11.25
CA ARG A 243 -5.42 -4.18 -10.19
C ARG A 243 -4.06 -3.81 -10.76
N VAL A 244 -2.98 -4.34 -10.21
CA VAL A 244 -1.69 -4.26 -10.91
C VAL A 244 -1.70 -5.34 -11.99
N ASP A 245 -2.17 -4.94 -13.17
CA ASP A 245 -2.47 -5.85 -14.28
C ASP A 245 -1.19 -6.25 -15.03
N VAL A 246 -0.41 -7.08 -14.37
CA VAL A 246 0.78 -7.74 -14.89
C VAL A 246 0.51 -9.23 -15.11
N TYR A 247 1.22 -9.85 -16.04
CA TYR A 247 1.07 -11.26 -16.31
C TYR A 247 1.54 -12.12 -15.12
N GLU A 248 0.61 -12.87 -14.52
CA GLU A 248 0.89 -13.83 -13.45
C GLU A 248 1.17 -15.22 -14.04
N PRO A 249 2.39 -15.77 -13.86
CA PRO A 249 2.72 -17.10 -14.35
C PRO A 249 2.04 -18.18 -13.49
N LYS A 250 1.84 -19.36 -14.08
CA LYS A 250 1.48 -20.57 -13.35
C LYS A 250 2.75 -21.30 -12.88
N GLU A 251 2.59 -22.23 -11.95
CA GLU A 251 3.71 -23.00 -11.38
C GLU A 251 4.59 -23.72 -12.43
N ASP A 252 4.02 -24.12 -13.57
CA ASP A 252 4.72 -24.78 -14.66
C ASP A 252 5.27 -23.84 -15.72
N GLU A 253 5.00 -22.51 -15.61
CA GLU A 253 5.48 -21.49 -16.53
C GLU A 253 6.79 -20.87 -16.02
N LEU A 254 7.91 -21.44 -16.46
CA LEU A 254 9.24 -21.05 -16.00
C LEU A 254 9.96 -20.07 -16.93
N HIS A 255 9.29 -19.60 -18.00
CA HIS A 255 9.84 -18.57 -18.90
C HIS A 255 9.92 -17.22 -18.19
N THR A 256 10.74 -16.33 -18.75
CA THR A 256 11.02 -15.03 -18.12
C THR A 256 10.13 -13.89 -18.60
N ASP A 257 9.31 -14.12 -19.64
CA ASP A 257 8.41 -13.13 -20.22
C ASP A 257 7.11 -13.05 -19.38
N ILE A 258 7.25 -12.61 -18.15
CA ILE A 258 6.19 -12.49 -17.14
C ILE A 258 6.13 -11.08 -16.57
N GLY A 259 5.10 -10.80 -15.79
CA GLY A 259 4.94 -9.56 -15.06
C GLY A 259 5.56 -9.60 -13.66
N TYR A 260 6.00 -8.44 -13.20
CA TYR A 260 6.59 -8.28 -11.87
C TYR A 260 5.98 -7.10 -11.16
N LEU A 261 5.55 -7.33 -9.92
CA LEU A 261 5.21 -6.31 -8.93
C LEU A 261 6.32 -6.29 -7.88
N ILE A 262 6.90 -5.14 -7.64
CA ILE A 262 8.05 -4.96 -6.75
C ILE A 262 7.70 -3.89 -5.71
N GLU A 263 8.08 -4.12 -4.48
CA GLU A 263 7.99 -3.16 -3.38
C GLU A 263 9.39 -2.76 -2.93
N MET A 264 9.67 -1.47 -2.84
CA MET A 264 10.78 -0.96 -2.04
C MET A 264 10.39 -1.19 -0.58
N ASP A 265 11.17 -2.00 0.16
CA ASP A 265 10.74 -2.63 1.39
C ASP A 265 11.91 -2.75 2.38
N ASN A 266 11.83 -2.03 3.50
CA ASN A 266 12.83 -2.09 4.56
C ASN A 266 12.78 -3.40 5.37
N TYR A 267 11.78 -4.25 5.13
CA TYR A 267 11.68 -5.62 5.66
C TYR A 267 12.12 -6.68 4.65
N ALA A 268 12.66 -6.27 3.47
CA ALA A 268 13.13 -7.20 2.45
C ALA A 268 14.11 -8.22 3.04
N GLY A 269 13.83 -9.52 2.80
CA GLY A 269 14.63 -10.62 3.33
C GLY A 269 14.31 -11.07 4.75
N GLU A 270 13.36 -10.45 5.45
CA GLU A 270 12.90 -10.94 6.76
C GLU A 270 12.00 -12.18 6.61
N ASP A 271 11.17 -12.26 5.58
CA ASP A 271 10.42 -13.47 5.25
C ASP A 271 11.24 -14.34 4.26
N PRO A 272 11.67 -15.55 4.67
CA PRO A 272 12.45 -16.43 3.80
C PRO A 272 11.67 -16.96 2.58
N ASN A 273 10.36 -16.78 2.54
CA ASN A 273 9.52 -17.21 1.42
C ASN A 273 9.30 -16.09 0.39
N GLU A 274 9.60 -14.85 0.73
CA GLU A 274 9.47 -13.73 -0.18
C GLU A 274 10.83 -13.47 -0.88
N PRO A 275 10.90 -13.58 -2.23
CA PRO A 275 12.12 -13.29 -2.96
C PRO A 275 12.41 -11.79 -2.92
N PHE A 276 13.67 -11.44 -2.68
CA PHE A 276 14.11 -10.05 -2.60
C PHE A 276 15.47 -9.85 -3.28
N PHE A 277 15.83 -8.60 -3.51
CA PHE A 277 17.16 -8.18 -3.94
C PHE A 277 17.50 -6.80 -3.38
N GLU A 278 18.79 -6.46 -3.40
CA GLU A 278 19.29 -5.16 -2.95
C GLU A 278 19.90 -4.40 -4.14
N LEU A 279 19.76 -3.06 -4.12
CA LEU A 279 20.52 -2.19 -5.03
C LEU A 279 21.84 -1.76 -4.36
N ASP A 280 22.91 -1.78 -5.15
CA ASP A 280 24.12 -1.06 -4.78
C ASP A 280 24.02 0.38 -5.30
N TYR A 281 23.84 1.31 -4.38
CA TYR A 281 23.76 2.74 -4.69
C TYR A 281 25.15 3.36 -4.96
N ASN A 282 26.22 2.56 -5.01
CA ASN A 282 27.61 2.99 -5.29
C ASN A 282 28.07 4.15 -4.40
N GLY A 283 27.54 4.22 -3.17
CA GLY A 283 27.84 5.28 -2.24
C GLY A 283 27.28 6.65 -2.65
N MET A 284 26.19 6.65 -3.41
CA MET A 284 25.49 7.87 -3.81
C MET A 284 25.19 8.77 -2.60
N GLU A 285 25.49 10.03 -2.76
CA GLU A 285 25.14 11.09 -1.82
C GLU A 285 24.24 12.12 -2.51
N TYR A 286 23.29 12.64 -1.78
CA TYR A 286 22.47 13.77 -2.22
C TYR A 286 22.66 14.97 -1.27
N THR A 287 22.29 16.14 -1.72
CA THR A 287 22.29 17.34 -0.88
C THR A 287 20.85 17.62 -0.46
N ASP A 288 20.59 17.57 0.83
CA ASP A 288 19.26 17.84 1.38
C ASP A 288 18.88 19.33 1.30
N MET A 289 17.65 19.65 1.71
CA MET A 289 17.16 21.03 1.72
C MET A 289 17.89 21.95 2.70
N LEU A 290 18.65 21.39 3.63
CA LEU A 290 19.50 22.15 4.56
C LEU A 290 20.89 22.41 4.00
N GLY A 291 21.21 21.88 2.81
CA GLY A 291 22.52 21.98 2.17
C GLY A 291 23.54 20.97 2.70
N GLU A 292 23.10 19.96 3.45
CA GLU A 292 23.97 18.92 3.99
C GLU A 292 23.99 17.68 3.08
N LYS A 293 25.15 17.03 3.02
CA LYS A 293 25.29 15.78 2.27
C LYS A 293 24.78 14.62 3.09
N ARG A 294 23.92 13.82 2.46
CA ARG A 294 23.29 12.62 3.01
C ARG A 294 23.58 11.42 2.13
N LYS A 295 23.67 10.26 2.74
CA LYS A 295 23.70 8.99 2.02
C LYS A 295 22.29 8.47 1.82
N VAL A 296 22.09 7.76 0.74
CA VAL A 296 20.87 6.98 0.56
C VAL A 296 20.95 5.74 1.44
N GLU A 297 19.97 5.60 2.30
CA GLU A 297 19.81 4.46 3.18
C GLU A 297 18.54 3.73 2.77
N MET A 298 18.71 2.66 2.00
CA MET A 298 17.61 1.80 1.59
C MET A 298 18.11 0.36 1.60
N ASP A 299 17.32 -0.53 2.18
CA ASP A 299 17.74 -1.90 2.41
C ASP A 299 17.50 -2.80 1.20
N GLY A 300 16.27 -2.88 0.69
CA GLY A 300 16.00 -3.82 -0.37
C GLY A 300 14.66 -3.64 -1.09
N TYR A 301 14.41 -4.60 -1.96
CA TYR A 301 13.23 -4.67 -2.80
C TYR A 301 12.67 -6.07 -2.77
N THR A 302 11.40 -6.20 -2.38
CA THR A 302 10.69 -7.49 -2.33
C THR A 302 9.90 -7.68 -3.61
N ILE A 303 9.97 -8.87 -4.22
CA ILE A 303 9.15 -9.26 -5.38
C ILE A 303 7.81 -9.76 -4.86
N LYS A 304 6.74 -9.04 -5.13
CA LYS A 304 5.38 -9.30 -4.62
C LYS A 304 4.48 -10.08 -5.60
N SER A 305 4.92 -10.29 -6.84
CA SER A 305 4.29 -11.18 -7.80
C SER A 305 4.89 -12.59 -7.72
N ASP A 306 4.14 -13.58 -8.19
CA ASP A 306 4.59 -14.98 -8.18
C ASP A 306 5.78 -15.19 -9.12
N THR A 307 6.80 -15.91 -8.65
CA THR A 307 7.95 -16.36 -9.43
C THR A 307 8.27 -17.81 -9.10
N PHE A 308 8.39 -18.65 -10.13
CA PHE A 308 8.57 -20.10 -10.00
C PHE A 308 9.93 -20.60 -10.43
N SER A 309 10.83 -19.71 -10.92
CA SER A 309 12.19 -20.07 -11.30
C SER A 309 13.22 -19.05 -10.81
N ASP A 310 14.46 -19.51 -10.63
CA ASP A 310 15.59 -18.63 -10.34
C ASP A 310 15.92 -17.70 -11.51
N GLU A 311 15.63 -18.12 -12.74
CA GLU A 311 15.82 -17.33 -13.95
C GLU A 311 14.91 -16.10 -13.97
N GLN A 312 13.63 -16.27 -13.56
CA GLN A 312 12.68 -15.16 -13.42
C GLN A 312 13.19 -14.14 -12.40
N ARG A 313 13.64 -14.61 -11.21
CA ARG A 313 14.16 -13.72 -10.14
C ARG A 313 15.44 -13.00 -10.57
N LYS A 314 16.36 -13.70 -11.24
CA LYS A 314 17.61 -13.10 -11.74
C LYS A 314 17.37 -12.10 -12.86
N LEU A 315 16.35 -12.33 -13.71
CA LEU A 315 16.02 -11.39 -14.76
C LEU A 315 15.53 -10.07 -14.15
N ILE A 316 14.55 -10.12 -13.26
CA ILE A 316 14.00 -8.89 -12.69
C ILE A 316 15.03 -8.13 -11.85
N GLU A 317 15.85 -8.82 -11.05
CA GLU A 317 16.95 -8.21 -10.33
C GLU A 317 17.92 -7.50 -11.29
N LYS A 318 18.33 -8.16 -12.37
CA LYS A 318 19.24 -7.60 -13.38
C LYS A 318 18.61 -6.39 -14.08
N TYR A 319 17.36 -6.54 -14.53
CA TYR A 319 16.65 -5.47 -15.21
C TYR A 319 16.49 -4.25 -14.30
N TYR A 320 16.05 -4.45 -13.09
CA TYR A 320 15.82 -3.36 -12.13
C TYR A 320 17.12 -2.60 -11.81
N LYS A 321 18.21 -3.32 -11.54
CA LYS A 321 19.54 -2.74 -11.35
C LYS A 321 20.00 -1.96 -12.58
N GLY A 322 19.74 -2.48 -13.77
CA GLY A 322 20.06 -1.80 -15.02
C GLY A 322 19.23 -0.55 -15.27
N VAL A 323 17.93 -0.57 -14.95
CA VAL A 323 17.07 0.64 -15.02
C VAL A 323 17.62 1.72 -14.09
N PHE A 324 17.97 1.36 -12.84
CA PHE A 324 18.57 2.30 -11.90
C PHE A 324 19.88 2.90 -12.46
N GLU A 325 20.77 2.07 -13.02
CA GLU A 325 22.03 2.51 -13.62
C GLU A 325 21.79 3.45 -14.82
N ILE A 326 20.84 3.15 -15.71
CA ILE A 326 20.45 4.02 -16.82
C ILE A 326 19.99 5.39 -16.32
N CYS A 327 19.13 5.40 -15.31
CA CYS A 327 18.65 6.64 -14.71
C CYS A 327 19.78 7.43 -14.05
N PHE A 328 20.61 6.76 -13.26
CA PHE A 328 21.74 7.38 -12.58
C PHE A 328 22.74 8.01 -13.56
N GLU A 329 23.21 7.24 -14.55
CA GLU A 329 24.14 7.73 -15.58
C GLU A 329 23.51 8.88 -16.39
N GLY A 330 22.22 8.77 -16.70
CA GLY A 330 21.50 9.81 -17.45
C GLY A 330 21.31 11.10 -16.65
N ILE A 331 20.92 11.01 -15.39
CA ILE A 331 20.62 12.18 -14.58
C ILE A 331 21.90 12.79 -13.99
N GLU A 332 22.75 12.00 -13.34
CA GLU A 332 23.94 12.52 -12.65
C GLU A 332 25.08 12.78 -13.62
N ASN A 333 25.36 11.86 -14.51
CA ASN A 333 26.52 11.90 -15.41
C ASN A 333 26.21 12.46 -16.81
N LYS A 334 24.93 12.76 -17.11
CA LYS A 334 24.44 13.29 -18.41
C LYS A 334 24.81 12.39 -19.59
N LYS A 335 24.85 11.05 -19.36
CA LYS A 335 25.17 10.06 -20.39
C LYS A 335 23.95 9.24 -20.74
N PRO A 336 23.55 9.17 -22.01
CA PRO A 336 22.49 8.26 -22.44
C PRO A 336 23.00 6.83 -22.41
N MET A 337 22.29 5.97 -21.66
CA MET A 337 22.55 4.53 -21.58
C MET A 337 21.29 3.77 -22.01
N MET A 338 21.45 2.52 -22.42
CA MET A 338 20.36 1.65 -22.85
C MET A 338 20.65 0.18 -22.52
N PHE A 339 19.63 -0.66 -22.60
CA PHE A 339 19.83 -2.10 -22.57
C PHE A 339 20.26 -2.65 -23.94
N ASP A 340 21.16 -3.62 -23.93
CA ASP A 340 21.35 -4.53 -25.05
C ASP A 340 20.29 -5.66 -25.03
N GLU A 341 20.35 -6.57 -26.01
CA GLU A 341 19.44 -7.73 -26.13
C GLU A 341 19.46 -8.68 -24.92
N ASN A 342 20.48 -8.58 -24.07
CA ASN A 342 20.64 -9.41 -22.86
C ASN A 342 20.44 -8.61 -21.57
N TYR A 343 19.82 -7.44 -21.64
CA TYR A 343 19.66 -6.53 -20.50
C TYR A 343 20.99 -6.12 -19.81
N ASN A 344 22.08 -5.98 -20.56
CA ASN A 344 23.27 -5.31 -20.06
C ASN A 344 23.18 -3.83 -20.39
N VAL A 345 23.58 -2.98 -19.45
CA VAL A 345 23.63 -1.54 -19.67
C VAL A 345 24.81 -1.19 -20.56
N VAL A 346 24.54 -0.52 -21.66
CA VAL A 346 25.52 -0.10 -22.65
C VAL A 346 25.31 1.36 -23.05
N SER A 347 26.32 2.00 -23.64
CA SER A 347 26.18 3.36 -24.14
C SER A 347 25.11 3.45 -25.23
N ALA A 348 24.26 4.44 -25.15
CA ALA A 348 23.22 4.75 -26.13
C ALA A 348 23.60 5.91 -27.07
N GLU A 349 24.88 6.30 -27.10
CA GLU A 349 25.35 7.36 -28.00
C GLU A 349 25.06 7.02 -29.46
N GLY A 350 24.36 7.93 -30.15
CA GLY A 350 23.92 7.74 -31.53
C GLY A 350 22.61 6.96 -31.68
N VAL A 351 22.02 6.45 -30.60
CA VAL A 351 20.67 5.84 -30.54
C VAL A 351 19.68 6.86 -30.01
N TYR A 352 19.94 7.39 -28.83
CA TYR A 352 19.15 8.46 -28.22
C TYR A 352 19.88 9.81 -28.33
N THR A 353 19.11 10.88 -28.49
CA THR A 353 19.67 12.23 -28.62
C THR A 353 19.99 12.83 -27.26
N THR A 354 19.20 12.47 -26.24
CA THR A 354 19.30 12.99 -24.88
C THR A 354 19.28 11.84 -23.86
N PRO A 355 19.84 12.05 -22.66
CA PRO A 355 19.65 11.10 -21.55
C PRO A 355 18.19 10.91 -21.16
N GLN A 356 17.36 11.96 -21.28
CA GLN A 356 15.92 11.88 -21.01
C GLN A 356 15.25 10.82 -21.90
N GLU A 357 15.45 10.87 -23.23
CA GLU A 357 14.89 9.87 -24.16
C GLU A 357 15.28 8.44 -23.76
N ALA A 358 16.53 8.24 -23.33
CA ALA A 358 17.02 6.94 -22.88
C ALA A 358 16.33 6.46 -21.59
N ILE A 359 16.08 7.36 -20.64
CA ILE A 359 15.39 7.07 -19.40
C ILE A 359 13.90 6.79 -19.66
N GLU A 360 13.24 7.60 -20.46
CA GLU A 360 11.82 7.41 -20.83
C GLU A 360 11.58 6.11 -21.62
N ALA A 361 12.61 5.53 -22.21
CA ALA A 361 12.51 4.21 -22.82
C ALA A 361 12.38 3.05 -21.81
N VAL A 362 12.79 3.26 -20.55
CA VAL A 362 12.80 2.20 -19.52
C VAL A 362 11.99 2.56 -18.27
N VAL A 363 11.63 3.82 -18.10
CA VAL A 363 10.81 4.33 -16.97
C VAL A 363 9.59 5.06 -17.47
N ASP A 364 8.45 4.80 -16.88
CA ASP A 364 7.26 5.64 -17.04
C ASP A 364 7.36 6.85 -16.10
N THR A 365 7.86 7.94 -16.62
CA THR A 365 8.13 9.16 -15.85
C THR A 365 6.86 9.88 -15.41
N ASN A 366 5.73 9.67 -16.10
CA ASN A 366 4.45 10.21 -15.68
C ASN A 366 3.93 9.52 -14.42
N SER A 367 4.07 8.20 -14.35
CA SER A 367 3.69 7.44 -13.16
C SER A 367 4.52 7.86 -11.92
N LEU A 368 5.82 8.07 -12.11
CA LEU A 368 6.70 8.57 -11.05
C LEU A 368 6.33 9.99 -10.60
N ALA A 369 5.93 10.86 -11.54
CA ALA A 369 5.47 12.21 -11.22
C ALA A 369 4.17 12.19 -10.41
N ASN A 370 3.20 11.32 -10.76
CA ASN A 370 1.98 11.14 -9.97
C ASN A 370 2.30 10.67 -8.54
N MET A 371 3.20 9.68 -8.41
CA MET A 371 3.63 9.19 -7.10
C MET A 371 4.29 10.31 -6.29
N LEU A 372 5.22 11.07 -6.89
CA LEU A 372 5.85 12.21 -6.23
C LEU A 372 4.84 13.24 -5.75
N ILE A 373 3.88 13.61 -6.60
CA ILE A 373 2.85 14.61 -6.26
C ILE A 373 2.03 14.15 -5.06
N LEU A 374 1.60 12.90 -5.05
CA LEU A 374 0.84 12.35 -3.93
C LEU A 374 1.65 12.36 -2.64
N GLU A 375 2.85 11.79 -2.65
CA GLU A 375 3.70 11.64 -1.46
C GLU A 375 4.08 13.01 -0.86
N GLU A 376 4.35 13.99 -1.72
CA GLU A 376 4.63 15.35 -1.27
C GLU A 376 3.38 16.10 -0.80
N LEU A 377 2.22 15.81 -1.39
CA LEU A 377 0.94 16.42 -0.99
C LEU A 377 0.51 15.98 0.42
N VAL A 378 0.61 14.69 0.69
CA VAL A 378 0.26 14.13 2.02
C VAL A 378 1.43 14.20 3.01
N HIS A 379 2.60 14.62 2.55
CA HIS A 379 3.82 14.71 3.33
C HIS A 379 4.17 13.41 4.04
N ASN A 380 4.19 12.32 3.27
CA ASN A 380 4.51 11.00 3.76
C ASN A 380 6.02 10.80 3.82
N TYR A 381 6.62 10.95 4.99
CA TYR A 381 8.05 10.77 5.12
C TYR A 381 8.49 9.30 5.16
N ASP A 382 7.57 8.38 5.36
CA ASP A 382 7.84 6.94 5.39
C ASP A 382 8.07 6.33 4.01
N VAL A 383 7.73 7.05 2.94
CA VAL A 383 7.94 6.61 1.55
C VAL A 383 9.40 6.25 1.21
N GLY A 384 10.35 6.70 2.00
CA GLY A 384 11.76 6.31 1.90
C GLY A 384 12.10 5.02 2.63
N ALA A 385 11.18 4.42 3.38
CA ALA A 385 11.40 3.20 4.14
C ALA A 385 10.73 1.98 3.54
N GLY A 386 9.62 2.16 2.83
CA GLY A 386 8.87 1.02 2.28
C GLY A 386 7.58 1.43 1.59
N SER A 387 6.79 0.45 1.24
CA SER A 387 5.48 0.62 0.60
C SER A 387 5.47 1.45 -0.69
N PHE A 388 6.60 1.48 -1.39
CA PHE A 388 6.76 2.17 -2.66
C PHE A 388 6.80 1.14 -3.79
N PHE A 389 5.68 1.02 -4.51
CA PHE A 389 5.45 -0.06 -5.46
C PHE A 389 5.77 0.34 -6.89
N MET A 390 6.29 -0.65 -7.64
CA MET A 390 6.59 -0.55 -9.06
C MET A 390 6.20 -1.84 -9.76
N ALA A 391 5.85 -1.70 -11.05
CA ALA A 391 5.56 -2.84 -11.90
C ALA A 391 6.29 -2.75 -13.24
N VAL A 392 6.61 -3.90 -13.82
CA VAL A 392 7.05 -4.07 -15.21
C VAL A 392 6.55 -5.41 -15.71
N ASP A 393 6.19 -5.50 -16.98
CA ASP A 393 5.68 -6.72 -17.57
C ASP A 393 6.33 -6.99 -18.92
N PHE A 394 6.99 -8.13 -19.04
CA PHE A 394 7.69 -8.57 -20.25
C PHE A 394 6.83 -9.45 -21.17
N SER A 395 5.56 -9.68 -20.81
CA SER A 395 4.65 -10.49 -21.61
C SER A 395 4.20 -9.74 -22.89
N GLU A 396 3.69 -10.49 -23.88
CA GLU A 396 3.20 -9.92 -25.14
C GLU A 396 2.00 -8.96 -25.00
N LYS A 397 1.29 -9.00 -23.87
CA LYS A 397 0.09 -8.20 -23.62
C LYS A 397 0.30 -7.17 -22.51
N SER A 398 1.53 -6.80 -22.28
CA SER A 398 1.90 -5.90 -21.22
C SER A 398 1.17 -4.56 -21.29
N LYS A 399 0.69 -4.09 -20.14
CA LYS A 399 0.30 -2.68 -19.90
C LYS A 399 1.50 -1.86 -19.40
N TYR A 400 2.50 -2.50 -18.83
CA TYR A 400 3.65 -1.89 -18.15
C TYR A 400 4.97 -2.31 -18.83
N GLU A 401 5.16 -1.87 -20.08
CA GLU A 401 6.38 -2.18 -20.88
C GLU A 401 7.65 -1.54 -20.28
N ARG A 402 7.51 -0.60 -19.36
CA ARG A 402 8.55 0.14 -18.66
C ARG A 402 8.32 0.07 -17.17
N LEU A 403 9.37 0.32 -16.38
CA LEU A 403 9.22 0.41 -14.93
C LEU A 403 8.23 1.53 -14.60
N THR A 404 7.09 1.16 -14.05
CA THR A 404 5.92 2.02 -13.78
C THR A 404 5.68 2.07 -12.28
N PHE A 405 5.54 3.27 -11.72
CA PHE A 405 5.30 3.52 -10.30
C PHE A 405 3.79 3.64 -10.06
N LEU A 406 3.27 2.88 -9.09
CA LEU A 406 1.83 2.75 -8.90
C LEU A 406 1.49 2.17 -7.51
N ALA A 407 0.21 1.97 -7.24
CA ALA A 407 -0.27 1.33 -6.01
C ALA A 407 0.21 1.99 -4.71
N PRO A 408 0.06 3.33 -4.55
CA PRO A 408 0.47 4.03 -3.33
C PRO A 408 -0.22 3.41 -2.10
N TRP A 409 0.55 3.28 -1.00
CA TRP A 409 0.11 2.54 0.17
C TRP A 409 0.80 3.00 1.46
N ASP A 410 0.16 2.74 2.63
CA ASP A 410 0.70 2.95 3.97
C ASP A 410 0.97 4.43 4.33
N PHE A 411 -0.11 5.16 4.58
CA PHE A 411 -0.07 6.58 4.91
C PHE A 411 -0.21 6.88 6.40
N ASN A 412 0.06 5.90 7.26
CA ASN A 412 -0.08 6.06 8.70
C ASN A 412 0.93 7.05 9.32
N TRP A 413 2.02 7.33 8.61
CA TRP A 413 3.03 8.34 8.95
C TRP A 413 2.95 9.62 8.11
N ALA A 414 1.93 9.76 7.28
CA ALA A 414 1.64 10.98 6.53
C ALA A 414 1.10 12.10 7.43
N TYR A 415 0.97 13.28 6.89
CA TYR A 415 0.45 14.50 7.55
C TYR A 415 1.26 14.92 8.78
N ASN A 416 2.51 14.54 8.82
CA ASN A 416 3.39 14.91 9.91
C ASN A 416 3.86 16.36 9.74
N ASP A 417 3.41 17.23 10.62
CA ASP A 417 3.45 18.66 10.44
C ASP A 417 4.78 19.29 10.79
N SER A 418 5.71 18.56 11.34
CA SER A 418 6.97 19.15 11.80
C SER A 418 7.69 19.96 10.72
N ALA A 419 7.18 19.93 9.50
CA ALA A 419 7.72 20.64 8.36
C ALA A 419 6.64 21.37 7.54
N SER A 420 5.62 21.87 8.18
CA SER A 420 4.51 22.58 7.56
C SER A 420 4.92 23.39 6.33
N GLY A 421 4.68 22.88 5.14
CA GLY A 421 4.80 23.59 3.90
C GLY A 421 6.22 23.91 3.38
N ALA A 422 7.30 23.67 4.10
CA ALA A 422 8.64 24.11 3.71
C ALA A 422 9.55 23.01 3.15
N TYR A 423 9.16 21.72 3.26
CA TYR A 423 10.01 20.60 2.92
C TYR A 423 9.30 19.59 2.03
N TYR A 424 10.07 18.92 1.17
CA TYR A 424 9.65 17.72 0.47
C TYR A 424 9.84 16.50 1.37
N ALA A 425 8.79 15.74 1.63
CA ALA A 425 8.89 14.49 2.33
C ALA A 425 9.50 13.43 1.39
N GLY A 426 10.29 12.52 1.93
CA GLY A 426 10.86 11.42 1.16
C GLY A 426 11.83 11.80 0.04
N THR A 427 11.83 13.04 -0.43
CA THR A 427 12.72 13.51 -1.50
C THR A 427 13.95 14.21 -0.95
N PHE A 428 13.77 15.15 -0.01
CA PHE A 428 14.86 15.93 0.59
C PHE A 428 14.74 15.83 2.10
N GLN A 429 15.18 14.74 2.67
CA GLN A 429 14.97 14.48 4.08
C GLN A 429 15.80 15.32 5.00
N LYS A 430 15.18 15.72 6.08
CA LYS A 430 15.83 16.00 7.36
C LYS A 430 15.49 14.85 8.33
N PRO A 431 16.29 14.65 9.39
CA PRO A 431 15.93 13.72 10.44
C PRO A 431 14.54 14.02 10.98
N VAL A 432 13.71 12.99 11.06
CA VAL A 432 12.39 13.08 11.67
C VAL A 432 12.45 12.78 13.17
N HIS A 433 11.34 12.89 13.86
CA HIS A 433 11.29 12.78 15.33
C HIS A 433 11.80 11.46 15.91
N ASP A 434 11.82 10.37 15.12
CA ASP A 434 12.38 9.07 15.50
C ASP A 434 13.91 8.99 15.35
N GLY A 435 14.54 10.00 14.77
CA GLY A 435 15.97 10.07 14.56
C GLY A 435 16.49 9.34 13.33
N TYR A 436 15.60 8.71 12.56
CA TYR A 436 15.97 8.05 11.31
C TYR A 436 15.87 9.02 10.14
N GLU A 437 16.78 8.89 9.19
CA GLU A 437 16.71 9.55 7.90
C GLU A 437 16.05 8.60 6.92
N ARG A 438 14.97 9.07 6.28
CA ARG A 438 14.24 8.29 5.28
C ARG A 438 14.28 9.06 3.98
N SER A 439 14.84 8.45 2.96
CA SER A 439 15.01 9.09 1.67
C SER A 439 14.67 8.11 0.54
N ASN A 440 13.80 8.56 -0.35
CA ASN A 440 13.46 7.79 -1.53
C ASN A 440 14.42 8.14 -2.67
N ILE A 441 15.27 7.18 -3.05
CA ILE A 441 16.30 7.40 -4.06
C ILE A 441 15.74 7.76 -5.42
N TRP A 442 14.61 7.16 -5.81
CA TRP A 442 13.97 7.43 -7.09
C TRP A 442 13.49 8.88 -7.17
N LEU A 443 12.77 9.33 -6.14
CA LEU A 443 12.23 10.67 -6.08
C LEU A 443 13.34 11.72 -6.02
N ILE A 444 14.37 11.50 -5.18
CA ILE A 444 15.52 12.42 -5.06
C ILE A 444 16.27 12.53 -6.39
N MET A 445 16.61 11.40 -7.00
CA MET A 445 17.37 11.35 -8.24
C MET A 445 16.63 12.07 -9.38
N PHE A 446 15.35 11.77 -9.57
CA PHE A 446 14.56 12.38 -10.64
C PHE A 446 14.31 13.87 -10.41
N MET A 447 14.14 14.32 -9.18
CA MET A 447 14.00 15.76 -8.87
C MET A 447 15.27 16.58 -9.16
N ASN A 448 16.43 15.94 -9.34
CA ASN A 448 17.64 16.59 -9.84
C ASN A 448 17.64 16.83 -11.36
N ALA A 449 16.61 16.37 -12.09
CA ALA A 449 16.47 16.55 -13.52
C ALA A 449 15.43 17.65 -13.84
N ASP A 450 15.87 18.75 -14.44
CA ASP A 450 14.99 19.89 -14.76
C ASP A 450 13.78 19.45 -15.62
N TRP A 451 14.01 18.55 -16.60
CA TRP A 451 12.96 18.04 -17.46
C TRP A 451 11.89 17.22 -16.69
N PHE A 452 12.28 16.52 -15.63
CA PHE A 452 11.32 15.81 -14.78
C PHE A 452 10.52 16.77 -13.91
N GLN A 453 11.17 17.80 -13.36
CA GLN A 453 10.45 18.87 -12.67
C GLN A 453 9.41 19.56 -13.56
N ASP A 454 9.68 19.66 -14.87
CA ASP A 454 8.71 20.22 -15.81
C ASP A 454 7.51 19.28 -16.01
N ILE A 455 7.71 17.95 -16.06
CA ILE A 455 6.62 16.97 -16.06
C ILE A 455 5.76 17.11 -14.78
N VAL A 456 6.39 17.22 -13.62
CA VAL A 456 5.68 17.42 -12.33
C VAL A 456 4.85 18.71 -12.36
N LYS A 457 5.42 19.82 -12.85
CA LYS A 457 4.69 21.10 -12.96
C LYS A 457 3.52 21.04 -13.91
N ASP A 458 3.65 20.34 -15.04
CA ASP A 458 2.57 20.20 -16.00
C ASP A 458 1.42 19.37 -15.41
N LYS A 459 1.71 18.22 -14.76
CA LYS A 459 0.70 17.43 -14.06
C LYS A 459 0.07 18.19 -12.89
N TRP A 460 0.85 18.93 -12.11
CA TRP A 460 0.33 19.79 -11.06
C TRP A 460 -0.66 20.84 -11.61
N ALA A 461 -0.32 21.44 -12.75
CA ALA A 461 -1.19 22.42 -13.39
C ALA A 461 -2.50 21.81 -13.91
N GLU A 462 -2.50 20.55 -14.35
CA GLU A 462 -3.70 19.80 -14.72
C GLU A 462 -4.60 19.58 -13.49
N LEU A 463 -4.06 19.10 -12.38
CA LEU A 463 -4.76 18.88 -11.12
C LEU A 463 -5.33 20.18 -10.51
N GLN A 464 -4.68 21.32 -10.73
CA GLN A 464 -5.17 22.62 -10.25
C GLN A 464 -6.22 23.26 -11.18
N ALA A 465 -6.42 22.75 -12.40
CA ALA A 465 -7.27 23.41 -13.40
C ALA A 465 -8.75 23.48 -13.02
N ASP A 466 -9.26 22.49 -12.30
CA ASP A 466 -10.66 22.37 -11.90
C ASP A 466 -10.88 22.27 -10.37
N ASP A 467 -9.83 22.53 -9.59
CA ASP A 467 -9.87 22.48 -8.12
C ASP A 467 -10.23 21.07 -7.55
N SER A 468 -9.86 20.01 -8.28
CA SER A 468 -10.25 18.64 -7.96
C SER A 468 -9.72 18.18 -6.60
N LEU A 469 -8.47 18.48 -6.28
CA LEU A 469 -7.87 18.10 -5.01
C LEU A 469 -8.62 18.69 -3.80
N ASN A 470 -9.03 19.96 -3.84
CA ASN A 470 -9.80 20.55 -2.75
C ASN A 470 -11.22 19.96 -2.66
N LYS A 471 -11.81 19.52 -3.78
CA LYS A 471 -13.10 18.79 -3.75
C LYS A 471 -12.94 17.45 -3.04
N VAL A 472 -11.91 16.69 -3.35
CA VAL A 472 -11.61 15.42 -2.64
C VAL A 472 -11.44 15.66 -1.14
N VAL A 473 -10.68 16.70 -0.73
CA VAL A 473 -10.51 17.04 0.68
C VAL A 473 -11.86 17.34 1.36
N ALA A 474 -12.75 18.07 0.70
CA ALA A 474 -14.07 18.38 1.23
C ALA A 474 -14.94 17.12 1.36
N GLU A 475 -14.95 16.25 0.36
CA GLU A 475 -15.70 14.98 0.35
C GLU A 475 -15.22 14.04 1.48
N VAL A 476 -13.91 13.94 1.70
CA VAL A 476 -13.35 13.15 2.80
C VAL A 476 -13.80 13.69 4.16
N CYS A 477 -13.85 15.01 4.34
CA CYS A 477 -14.36 15.61 5.57
C CYS A 477 -15.85 15.30 5.78
N GLU A 478 -16.67 15.36 4.72
CA GLU A 478 -18.10 15.03 4.81
C GLU A 478 -18.30 13.57 5.20
N VAL A 479 -17.53 12.65 4.62
CA VAL A 479 -17.53 11.23 4.98
C VAL A 479 -17.11 11.04 6.43
N ALA A 480 -16.03 11.68 6.88
CA ALA A 480 -15.56 11.57 8.26
C ALA A 480 -16.65 12.02 9.27
N VAL A 481 -17.31 13.14 9.02
CA VAL A 481 -18.39 13.62 9.88
C VAL A 481 -19.56 12.64 9.90
N SER A 482 -19.90 12.02 8.79
CA SER A 482 -21.01 11.04 8.72
C SER A 482 -20.75 9.74 9.50
N LEU A 483 -19.50 9.46 9.88
CA LEU A 483 -19.16 8.33 10.76
C LEU A 483 -19.52 8.54 12.25
N GLU A 484 -19.84 9.77 12.69
CA GLU A 484 -20.07 10.09 14.10
C GLU A 484 -21.13 9.19 14.77
N HIS A 485 -22.22 8.89 14.05
CA HIS A 485 -23.27 8.04 14.58
C HIS A 485 -22.77 6.60 14.85
N ASP A 486 -22.04 6.04 13.93
CA ASP A 486 -21.53 4.67 14.02
C ASP A 486 -20.39 4.52 15.03
N LEU A 487 -19.57 5.56 15.22
CA LEU A 487 -18.52 5.60 16.23
C LEU A 487 -19.06 5.74 17.65
N GLY A 488 -20.17 6.46 17.81
CA GLY A 488 -20.69 6.83 19.11
C GLY A 488 -19.81 7.86 19.83
N GLU A 489 -20.29 8.34 21.01
CA GLU A 489 -19.60 9.40 21.76
C GLU A 489 -18.19 9.00 22.25
N GLU A 490 -17.98 7.72 22.56
CA GLU A 490 -16.71 7.24 23.13
C GLU A 490 -15.57 7.20 22.11
N GLU A 491 -15.87 7.01 20.81
CA GLU A 491 -14.87 6.89 19.75
C GLU A 491 -14.88 8.05 18.73
N SER A 492 -15.77 9.03 18.89
CA SER A 492 -15.88 10.20 17.98
C SER A 492 -14.57 10.99 17.85
N TRP A 493 -13.67 10.90 18.83
CA TRP A 493 -12.34 11.51 18.76
C TRP A 493 -11.48 10.99 17.59
N ARG A 494 -11.77 9.81 17.03
CA ARG A 494 -11.04 9.19 15.90
C ARG A 494 -11.19 9.95 14.59
N ILE A 495 -12.20 10.81 14.49
CA ILE A 495 -12.45 11.66 13.33
C ILE A 495 -12.22 13.15 13.62
N ASN A 496 -11.94 13.52 14.87
CA ASN A 496 -11.73 14.93 15.26
C ASN A 496 -10.56 15.58 14.50
N SER A 497 -9.60 14.78 14.04
CA SER A 497 -8.47 15.25 13.23
C SER A 497 -8.78 15.41 11.75
N ALA A 498 -9.99 15.09 11.27
CA ALA A 498 -10.34 15.27 9.87
C ALA A 498 -10.16 16.72 9.41
N GLY A 499 -10.59 17.68 10.24
CA GLY A 499 -10.37 19.11 10.02
C GLY A 499 -8.89 19.48 9.97
N ASP A 500 -8.08 18.97 10.89
CA ASP A 500 -6.65 19.25 10.96
C ASP A 500 -5.92 18.68 9.74
N ILE A 501 -6.30 17.47 9.29
CA ILE A 501 -5.76 16.84 8.07
C ILE A 501 -6.18 17.63 6.83
N ALA A 502 -7.43 18.05 6.75
CA ALA A 502 -7.92 18.88 5.64
C ALA A 502 -7.20 20.23 5.57
N ASP A 503 -7.00 20.88 6.71
CA ASP A 503 -6.24 22.13 6.79
C ASP A 503 -4.77 21.92 6.39
N PHE A 504 -4.17 20.79 6.81
CA PHE A 504 -2.83 20.40 6.41
C PHE A 504 -2.72 20.24 4.88
N VAL A 505 -3.57 19.41 4.28
CA VAL A 505 -3.57 19.15 2.82
C VAL A 505 -3.82 20.45 2.05
N SER A 506 -4.80 21.25 2.47
CA SER A 506 -5.07 22.56 1.86
C SER A 506 -3.87 23.53 1.97
N GLY A 507 -3.14 23.45 3.08
CA GLY A 507 -1.89 24.18 3.28
C GLY A 507 -0.78 23.69 2.34
N ARG A 508 -0.67 22.38 2.15
CA ARG A 508 0.28 21.75 1.23
C ARG A 508 -0.04 22.10 -0.23
N ILE A 509 -1.30 22.03 -0.63
CA ILE A 509 -1.73 22.47 -1.98
C ILE A 509 -1.25 23.90 -2.24
N LYS A 510 -1.51 24.83 -1.33
CA LYS A 510 -1.08 26.21 -1.48
C LYS A 510 0.45 26.37 -1.55
N TRP A 511 1.19 25.60 -0.76
CA TRP A 511 2.65 25.66 -0.77
C TRP A 511 3.22 25.04 -2.07
N LEU A 512 2.72 23.87 -2.47
CA LEU A 512 3.14 23.21 -3.72
C LEU A 512 2.82 24.09 -4.94
N ASP A 513 1.71 24.82 -4.91
CA ASP A 513 1.38 25.80 -5.97
C ASP A 513 2.42 26.93 -6.06
N THR A 514 3.06 27.32 -4.97
CA THR A 514 4.17 28.27 -5.03
C THR A 514 5.45 27.68 -5.63
N VAL A 515 5.61 26.35 -5.61
CA VAL A 515 6.81 25.65 -6.10
C VAL A 515 6.62 25.12 -7.53
N TRP A 516 5.43 24.57 -7.82
CA TRP A 516 5.11 23.92 -9.09
C TRP A 516 4.11 24.69 -9.95
N GLY A 517 3.43 25.68 -9.40
CA GLY A 517 2.45 26.47 -10.13
C GLY A 517 3.06 27.27 -11.30
N LYS A 518 2.32 27.48 -12.36
CA LYS A 518 2.78 28.19 -13.58
C LYS A 518 3.28 29.63 -13.36
N ASN A 519 2.99 30.23 -12.21
CA ASN A 519 3.44 31.58 -11.85
C ASN A 519 4.68 31.59 -10.94
N SER A 520 5.29 30.45 -10.68
CA SER A 520 6.48 30.31 -9.80
C SER A 520 7.80 30.69 -10.49
N ALA A 521 7.76 31.21 -11.72
CA ALA A 521 8.92 31.51 -12.56
C ALA A 521 9.22 33.02 -12.70
N GLU A 522 8.97 33.86 -11.65
CA GLU A 522 9.46 35.25 -11.60
C GLU A 522 10.36 35.51 -10.39
#